data_a9de291afd24a583d62c7d4be9d35406
#
_entry.id   a9de291afd24a583d62c7d4be9d35406
#
_cell.length_a   1.000
_cell.length_b   1.000
_cell.length_c   1.000
_cell.angle_alpha   90.00
_cell.angle_beta   90.00
_cell.angle_gamma   90.00
#
_symmetry.space_group_name_H-M   'P 1'
#
loop_
_entity.id
_entity.type
_entity.pdbx_description
1 polymer ?
#
loop_
_entity_poly.entity_id
_entity_poly.type
_entity_poly.pdbx_seq_one_letter_code
_entity_poly.pdbx_strand_id
1 'polypeptide(L)'
;MKKWIILVLITGLLTLAACGKASEVNTVDEENQEEIIDDVTTLEAATTSQPEREVIMAPDFTLTGSTGEAISLSDYRGKIVFLNFWTTWCKYCLEEMPDFQEAYEKYGDDLQILLVNVTTDENIDRQGVIDWYEQFDYTMPMVLDEDGDVTSQFTIPGYPTTYFIDRDGSIIAYYPGLMSTELIDEVIEEFK
;
A
#
# COMPACT_ATOMS: atom_id res chain seq x y z
N MET A 1 17.79 41.97 17.19
CA MET A 1 17.92 43.27 16.48
C MET A 1 17.88 43.02 14.98
N LYS A 2 16.99 43.75 14.35
CA LYS A 2 16.71 43.97 12.93
C LYS A 2 15.96 42.89 12.14
N LYS A 3 14.63 43.10 12.13
CA LYS A 3 13.64 42.65 11.11
C LYS A 3 13.95 43.31 9.76
N TRP A 4 13.90 42.54 8.68
CA TRP A 4 13.78 43.14 7.34
C TRP A 4 12.54 42.54 6.69
N ILE A 5 11.52 43.37 6.61
CA ILE A 5 10.28 43.23 5.82
C ILE A 5 10.62 43.82 4.46
N ILE A 6 10.46 43.03 3.38
CA ILE A 6 10.39 43.56 2.03
C ILE A 6 9.01 43.27 1.49
N LEU A 7 8.23 44.33 1.46
CA LEU A 7 6.93 44.44 0.79
C LEU A 7 7.20 44.81 -0.67
N VAL A 8 6.79 43.98 -1.63
CA VAL A 8 6.73 44.37 -3.03
C VAL A 8 5.28 44.32 -3.50
N LEU A 9 4.69 45.52 -3.59
CA LEU A 9 3.46 45.80 -4.31
C LEU A 9 3.80 45.95 -5.79
N ILE A 10 3.16 45.17 -6.66
CA ILE A 10 3.06 45.48 -8.08
C ILE A 10 1.60 45.43 -8.49
N THR A 11 1.08 46.62 -8.72
CA THR A 11 -0.17 46.93 -9.39
C THR A 11 0.06 47.03 -10.91
N GLY A 12 -0.87 46.55 -11.69
CA GLY A 12 -0.93 46.84 -13.14
C GLY A 12 -1.73 45.75 -13.83
N LEU A 13 -2.76 45.96 -14.33
CA LEU A 13 -3.57 46.84 -15.18
C LEU A 13 -4.33 45.95 -16.19
N LEU A 14 -5.63 46.12 -16.18
CA LEU A 14 -6.62 45.55 -17.10
C LEU A 14 -6.29 45.84 -18.58
N THR A 15 -6.50 44.87 -19.47
CA THR A 15 -7.00 45.14 -20.83
C THR A 15 -8.01 44.09 -21.26
N LEU A 16 -9.25 44.56 -21.48
CA LEU A 16 -10.30 43.86 -22.22
C LEU A 16 -9.94 43.81 -23.71
N ALA A 17 -10.17 42.67 -24.35
CA ALA A 17 -10.47 42.64 -25.78
C ALA A 17 -11.52 41.55 -26.04
N ALA A 18 -12.69 41.99 -26.43
CA ALA A 18 -13.83 41.21 -26.91
C ALA A 18 -13.70 40.95 -28.42
N CYS A 19 -14.09 39.74 -28.85
CA CYS A 19 -14.68 39.38 -30.16
C CYS A 19 -14.94 37.86 -30.10
N GLY A 20 -16.15 37.29 -30.05
CA GLY A 20 -17.31 37.56 -30.91
C GLY A 20 -17.34 36.46 -31.98
N LYS A 21 -18.06 35.34 -31.78
CA LYS A 21 -18.78 34.68 -32.85
C LYS A 21 -19.86 33.77 -32.30
N ALA A 22 -21.09 34.15 -32.54
CA ALA A 22 -22.29 33.36 -32.43
C ALA A 22 -22.38 32.37 -33.59
N SER A 23 -22.88 31.18 -33.36
CA SER A 23 -23.47 30.26 -34.33
C SER A 23 -24.45 29.38 -33.57
N GLU A 24 -25.61 29.69 -33.70
CA GLU A 24 -26.80 29.12 -34.41
C GLU A 24 -27.48 28.00 -33.63
N VAL A 25 -28.63 28.42 -33.10
CA VAL A 25 -29.72 27.61 -32.60
C VAL A 25 -30.38 26.89 -33.78
N ASN A 26 -30.38 25.59 -33.79
CA ASN A 26 -31.31 24.81 -34.58
C ASN A 26 -32.42 24.30 -33.68
N THR A 27 -33.56 24.97 -33.79
CA THR A 27 -34.87 24.48 -33.47
C THR A 27 -35.27 23.43 -34.51
N VAL A 28 -35.59 22.23 -34.05
CA VAL A 28 -36.35 21.27 -34.88
C VAL A 28 -37.56 20.83 -34.05
N ASP A 29 -38.66 21.02 -34.72
CA ASP A 29 -40.05 20.90 -34.46
C ASP A 29 -40.52 19.71 -33.61
N GLU A 30 -41.50 20.04 -32.73
CA GLU A 30 -42.53 19.14 -32.25
C GLU A 30 -43.42 18.65 -33.40
N GLU A 31 -43.51 17.36 -33.59
CA GLU A 31 -44.77 16.64 -33.92
C GLU A 31 -44.43 15.19 -34.25
N ASN A 32 -44.71 14.27 -33.35
CA ASN A 32 -45.56 13.13 -33.63
C ASN A 32 -45.88 12.40 -32.32
N GLN A 33 -47.11 12.52 -31.90
CA GLN A 33 -47.76 11.67 -30.92
C GLN A 33 -48.21 10.39 -31.58
N GLU A 34 -48.25 9.37 -30.72
CA GLU A 34 -49.17 8.24 -30.68
C GLU A 34 -48.64 6.86 -31.08
N GLU A 35 -48.88 6.02 -30.10
CA GLU A 35 -49.07 4.56 -30.08
C GLU A 35 -47.83 3.68 -30.19
N ILE A 36 -47.45 3.05 -29.06
CA ILE A 36 -47.85 1.67 -28.78
C ILE A 36 -47.63 1.34 -27.30
N ILE A 37 -48.72 1.13 -26.57
CA ILE A 37 -48.74 0.44 -25.29
C ILE A 37 -48.79 -1.06 -25.64
N ASP A 38 -47.89 -1.84 -25.04
CA ASP A 38 -47.97 -3.23 -24.65
C ASP A 38 -46.67 -3.97 -24.99
N ASP A 39 -45.74 -4.00 -24.08
CA ASP A 39 -45.02 -5.21 -23.66
C ASP A 39 -44.32 -4.98 -22.31
N VAL A 40 -45.13 -5.02 -21.26
CA VAL A 40 -44.64 -5.14 -19.89
C VAL A 40 -44.53 -6.64 -19.60
N THR A 41 -43.45 -7.25 -20.02
CA THR A 41 -43.07 -8.54 -19.39
C THR A 41 -41.59 -8.81 -19.67
N THR A 42 -40.85 -8.97 -18.58
CA THR A 42 -39.49 -9.49 -18.51
C THR A 42 -38.40 -8.39 -18.42
N LEU A 43 -38.44 -7.60 -17.36
CA LEU A 43 -37.20 -7.13 -16.76
C LEU A 43 -36.59 -8.31 -15.99
N GLU A 44 -35.94 -9.21 -16.72
CA GLU A 44 -34.96 -10.09 -16.09
C GLU A 44 -33.93 -9.21 -15.39
N ALA A 45 -33.80 -9.42 -14.08
CA ALA A 45 -32.80 -8.82 -13.27
C ALA A 45 -31.45 -9.07 -13.94
N ALA A 46 -30.91 -8.05 -14.60
CA ALA A 46 -29.49 -8.02 -14.96
C ALA A 46 -28.74 -8.07 -13.63
N THR A 47 -28.41 -9.27 -13.21
CA THR A 47 -27.40 -9.49 -12.17
C THR A 47 -26.14 -8.81 -12.69
N THR A 48 -25.87 -7.64 -12.20
CA THR A 48 -24.59 -6.95 -12.40
C THR A 48 -23.56 -7.83 -11.72
N SER A 49 -23.00 -8.79 -12.46
CA SER A 49 -21.78 -9.46 -12.03
C SER A 49 -20.70 -8.39 -12.00
N GLN A 50 -20.40 -7.91 -10.81
CA GLN A 50 -19.14 -7.23 -10.60
C GLN A 50 -18.04 -8.17 -11.10
N PRO A 51 -17.06 -7.69 -11.88
CA PRO A 51 -15.95 -8.55 -12.26
C PRO A 51 -15.36 -9.13 -10.97
N GLU A 52 -15.33 -10.45 -10.85
CA GLU A 52 -14.64 -11.13 -9.77
C GLU A 52 -13.21 -10.56 -9.75
N ARG A 53 -12.85 -9.89 -8.65
CA ARG A 53 -11.50 -9.40 -8.47
C ARG A 53 -10.60 -10.63 -8.44
N GLU A 54 -9.66 -10.73 -9.38
CA GLU A 54 -8.67 -11.81 -9.38
C GLU A 54 -7.93 -11.82 -8.05
N VAL A 55 -8.07 -12.90 -7.31
CA VAL A 55 -7.39 -13.08 -6.02
C VAL A 55 -5.97 -13.55 -6.30
N ILE A 56 -4.99 -12.73 -5.94
CA ILE A 56 -3.58 -13.05 -6.09
C ILE A 56 -3.08 -13.57 -4.75
N MET A 57 -2.68 -14.86 -4.71
CA MET A 57 -2.08 -15.43 -3.50
C MET A 57 -0.63 -15.00 -3.36
N ALA A 58 -0.22 -14.65 -2.13
CA ALA A 58 1.19 -14.43 -1.83
C ALA A 58 1.96 -15.73 -2.02
N PRO A 59 3.12 -15.71 -2.71
CA PRO A 59 4.02 -16.85 -2.75
C PRO A 59 4.37 -17.30 -1.33
N ASP A 60 4.18 -18.58 -1.03
CA ASP A 60 4.59 -19.13 0.25
C ASP A 60 6.09 -19.42 0.24
N PHE A 61 6.73 -19.18 1.37
CA PHE A 61 8.16 -19.41 1.53
C PHE A 61 8.47 -19.86 2.96
N THR A 62 9.65 -20.40 3.14
CA THR A 62 10.24 -20.68 4.45
C THR A 62 11.66 -20.14 4.48
N LEU A 63 11.94 -19.24 5.42
CA LEU A 63 13.27 -18.65 5.64
C LEU A 63 13.73 -18.91 7.08
N THR A 64 15.02 -18.73 7.31
CA THR A 64 15.60 -18.85 8.65
C THR A 64 15.44 -17.52 9.39
N GLY A 65 14.88 -17.58 10.58
CA GLY A 65 14.76 -16.46 11.49
C GLY A 65 16.08 -16.06 12.14
N SER A 66 16.07 -14.93 12.86
CA SER A 66 17.26 -14.41 13.56
C SER A 66 17.78 -15.35 14.62
N THR A 67 16.92 -16.12 15.29
CA THR A 67 17.31 -17.10 16.34
C THR A 67 17.57 -18.49 15.77
N GLY A 68 17.50 -18.68 14.44
CA GLY A 68 17.80 -19.92 13.74
C GLY A 68 16.61 -20.86 13.50
N GLU A 69 15.41 -20.45 13.86
CA GLU A 69 14.17 -21.18 13.58
C GLU A 69 13.76 -21.05 12.10
N ALA A 70 13.01 -22.02 11.60
CA ALA A 70 12.38 -21.94 10.29
C ALA A 70 11.02 -21.24 10.47
N ILE A 71 10.79 -20.19 9.68
CA ILE A 71 9.56 -19.39 9.67
C ILE A 71 8.98 -19.41 8.26
N SER A 72 7.73 -19.82 8.12
CA SER A 72 6.98 -19.81 6.88
C SER A 72 5.93 -18.71 6.86
N LEU A 73 5.67 -18.11 5.72
CA LEU A 73 4.57 -17.13 5.59
C LEU A 73 3.21 -17.78 5.93
N SER A 74 3.04 -19.05 5.57
CA SER A 74 1.83 -19.83 5.88
C SER A 74 1.60 -20.08 7.37
N ASP A 75 2.59 -19.93 8.24
CA ASP A 75 2.42 -20.06 9.70
C ASP A 75 1.51 -18.98 10.28
N TYR A 76 1.31 -17.90 9.53
CA TYR A 76 0.52 -16.73 9.95
C TYR A 76 -0.88 -16.69 9.35
N ARG A 77 -1.37 -17.77 8.74
CA ARG A 77 -2.76 -17.84 8.25
C ARG A 77 -3.75 -17.55 9.39
N GLY A 78 -4.78 -16.78 9.08
CA GLY A 78 -5.75 -16.30 10.05
C GLY A 78 -5.46 -14.91 10.62
N LYS A 79 -4.26 -14.37 10.38
CA LYS A 79 -3.86 -13.00 10.73
C LYS A 79 -3.72 -12.13 9.47
N ILE A 80 -3.87 -10.83 9.62
CA ILE A 80 -3.38 -9.87 8.63
C ILE A 80 -1.85 -9.87 8.75
N VAL A 81 -1.14 -9.99 7.62
CA VAL A 81 0.33 -9.97 7.63
C VAL A 81 0.84 -8.73 6.91
N PHE A 82 1.68 -7.96 7.61
CA PHE A 82 2.54 -6.95 6.99
C PHE A 82 3.90 -7.59 6.74
N LEU A 83 4.14 -7.95 5.47
CA LEU A 83 5.39 -8.52 5.01
C LEU A 83 6.27 -7.39 4.52
N ASN A 84 7.24 -6.97 5.34
CA ASN A 84 8.08 -5.81 5.10
C ASN A 84 9.48 -6.23 4.62
N PHE A 85 9.89 -5.71 3.46
CA PHE A 85 11.21 -5.91 2.89
C PHE A 85 12.11 -4.73 3.23
N TRP A 86 13.25 -5.00 3.86
CA TRP A 86 14.13 -3.98 4.43
C TRP A 86 15.62 -4.34 4.39
N THR A 87 16.48 -3.36 4.67
CA THR A 87 17.93 -3.53 4.86
C THR A 87 18.42 -2.66 6.02
N THR A 88 19.59 -2.97 6.59
CA THR A 88 20.16 -2.25 7.72
C THR A 88 20.61 -0.83 7.38
N TRP A 89 20.95 -0.56 6.13
CA TRP A 89 21.36 0.77 5.64
C TRP A 89 20.20 1.63 5.14
N CYS A 90 18.99 1.09 5.08
CA CYS A 90 17.80 1.81 4.60
C CYS A 90 17.26 2.75 5.69
N LYS A 91 17.53 4.03 5.56
CA LYS A 91 17.12 5.04 6.55
C LYS A 91 15.61 5.03 6.84
N TYR A 92 14.77 4.97 5.80
CA TYR A 92 13.31 4.98 5.96
C TYR A 92 12.78 3.68 6.59
N CYS A 93 13.45 2.53 6.35
CA CYS A 93 13.11 1.30 7.04
C CYS A 93 13.32 1.44 8.56
N LEU A 94 14.42 2.09 8.96
CA LEU A 94 14.74 2.29 10.37
C LEU A 94 13.80 3.29 11.04
N GLU A 95 13.29 4.26 10.28
CA GLU A 95 12.34 5.26 10.78
C GLU A 95 10.95 4.64 11.06
N GLU A 96 10.51 3.61 10.29
CA GLU A 96 9.20 2.98 10.49
C GLU A 96 9.18 1.83 11.51
N MET A 97 10.34 1.22 11.82
CA MET A 97 10.39 0.07 12.73
C MET A 97 9.78 0.30 14.11
N PRO A 98 9.97 1.47 14.77
CA PRO A 98 9.29 1.75 16.03
C PRO A 98 7.76 1.77 15.90
N ASP A 99 7.22 2.32 14.80
CA ASP A 99 5.79 2.37 14.53
C ASP A 99 5.23 0.97 14.28
N PHE A 100 5.99 0.13 13.57
CA PHE A 100 5.66 -1.29 13.41
C PHE A 100 5.65 -2.05 14.74
N GLN A 101 6.64 -1.82 15.60
CA GLN A 101 6.67 -2.45 16.91
C GLN A 101 5.45 -2.05 17.75
N GLU A 102 5.08 -0.77 17.75
CA GLU A 102 3.89 -0.29 18.45
C GLU A 102 2.61 -0.96 17.91
N ALA A 103 2.47 -1.03 16.58
CA ALA A 103 1.33 -1.70 15.95
C ALA A 103 1.30 -3.20 16.26
N TYR A 104 2.45 -3.87 16.22
CA TYR A 104 2.57 -5.29 16.54
C TYR A 104 2.09 -5.62 17.96
N GLU A 105 2.46 -4.76 18.92
CA GLU A 105 2.02 -4.90 20.32
C GLU A 105 0.52 -4.54 20.48
N LYS A 106 0.06 -3.48 19.79
CA LYS A 106 -1.31 -2.98 19.89
C LYS A 106 -2.35 -3.97 19.35
N TYR A 107 -2.06 -4.58 18.21
CA TYR A 107 -3.02 -5.42 17.49
C TYR A 107 -2.86 -6.94 17.79
N GLY A 108 -1.75 -7.34 18.39
CA GLY A 108 -1.54 -8.67 18.95
C GLY A 108 -1.87 -9.82 18.00
N ASP A 109 -2.92 -10.58 18.31
CA ASP A 109 -3.28 -11.77 17.54
C ASP A 109 -3.90 -11.48 16.18
N ASP A 110 -4.37 -10.26 15.92
CA ASP A 110 -5.00 -9.87 14.64
C ASP A 110 -3.97 -9.51 13.56
N LEU A 111 -2.78 -9.06 13.95
CA LEU A 111 -1.70 -8.59 13.06
C LEU A 111 -0.43 -9.40 13.26
N GLN A 112 0.20 -9.76 12.16
CA GLN A 112 1.59 -10.21 12.13
C GLN A 112 2.41 -9.24 11.31
N ILE A 113 3.50 -8.71 11.88
CA ILE A 113 4.54 -8.04 11.12
C ILE A 113 5.69 -9.03 10.97
N LEU A 114 6.05 -9.34 9.73
CA LEU A 114 7.17 -10.20 9.38
C LEU A 114 8.20 -9.39 8.60
N LEU A 115 9.35 -9.18 9.21
CA LEU A 115 10.45 -8.41 8.62
C LEU A 115 11.32 -9.35 7.78
N VAL A 116 11.39 -9.12 6.47
CA VAL A 116 12.27 -9.85 5.55
C VAL A 116 13.50 -8.98 5.28
N ASN A 117 14.63 -9.33 5.87
CA ASN A 117 15.88 -8.70 5.52
C ASN A 117 16.37 -9.23 4.15
N VAL A 118 16.57 -8.30 3.20
CA VAL A 118 17.11 -8.64 1.88
C VAL A 118 18.62 -8.73 1.99
N THR A 119 19.09 -9.90 2.46
CA THR A 119 20.50 -10.11 2.86
C THR A 119 21.44 -10.02 1.66
N THR A 120 20.96 -10.30 0.44
CA THR A 120 21.73 -10.13 -0.80
C THR A 120 22.10 -8.67 -1.09
N ASP A 121 21.32 -7.73 -0.57
CA ASP A 121 21.53 -6.28 -0.76
C ASP A 121 22.21 -5.61 0.44
N GLU A 122 22.61 -6.41 1.45
CA GLU A 122 23.31 -5.89 2.61
C GLU A 122 24.81 -5.67 2.32
N ASN A 123 25.42 -4.77 3.13
CA ASN A 123 26.85 -4.55 3.12
C ASN A 123 27.58 -5.33 4.25
N ILE A 124 26.82 -6.11 5.02
CA ILE A 124 27.28 -6.95 6.12
C ILE A 124 26.74 -8.36 5.92
N ASP A 125 27.36 -9.32 6.57
CA ASP A 125 26.92 -10.73 6.48
C ASP A 125 25.69 -10.98 7.39
N ARG A 126 25.16 -12.21 7.28
CA ARG A 126 24.01 -12.67 8.07
C ARG A 126 24.15 -12.35 9.56
N GLN A 127 25.31 -12.66 10.14
CA GLN A 127 25.54 -12.43 11.56
C GLN A 127 25.54 -10.94 11.89
N GLY A 128 26.10 -10.12 11.02
CA GLY A 128 26.08 -8.67 11.17
C GLY A 128 24.68 -8.09 11.16
N VAL A 129 23.76 -8.61 10.32
CA VAL A 129 22.34 -8.23 10.33
C VAL A 129 21.67 -8.59 11.65
N ILE A 130 21.91 -9.81 12.15
CA ILE A 130 21.37 -10.30 13.43
C ILE A 130 21.89 -9.44 14.58
N ASP A 131 23.21 -9.24 14.66
CA ASP A 131 23.85 -8.43 15.70
C ASP A 131 23.34 -6.97 15.68
N TRP A 132 23.02 -6.47 14.48
CA TRP A 132 22.44 -5.15 14.32
C TRP A 132 21.00 -5.11 14.85
N TYR A 133 20.16 -6.08 14.50
CA TYR A 133 18.74 -6.14 14.92
C TYR A 133 18.62 -6.32 16.43
N GLU A 134 19.46 -7.13 17.05
CA GLU A 134 19.49 -7.39 18.50
C GLU A 134 19.86 -6.17 19.37
N GLN A 135 20.35 -5.06 18.74
CA GLN A 135 20.61 -3.80 19.47
C GLN A 135 19.32 -3.09 19.86
N PHE A 136 18.18 -3.49 19.30
CA PHE A 136 16.88 -2.90 19.56
C PHE A 136 15.98 -3.89 20.31
N ASP A 137 15.06 -3.35 21.10
CA ASP A 137 14.09 -4.17 21.86
C ASP A 137 12.89 -4.58 21.00
N TYR A 138 13.11 -4.86 19.70
CA TYR A 138 12.04 -5.32 18.81
C TYR A 138 11.70 -6.79 19.06
N THR A 139 10.39 -7.09 19.06
CA THR A 139 9.86 -8.45 19.26
C THR A 139 9.20 -9.01 17.99
N MET A 140 9.17 -8.22 16.93
CA MET A 140 8.71 -8.67 15.62
C MET A 140 9.64 -9.75 15.06
N PRO A 141 9.13 -10.86 14.49
CA PRO A 141 9.99 -11.84 13.86
C PRO A 141 10.68 -11.23 12.63
N MET A 142 11.98 -11.54 12.52
CA MET A 142 12.81 -11.19 11.38
C MET A 142 13.36 -12.45 10.74
N VAL A 143 13.26 -12.55 9.42
CA VAL A 143 13.83 -13.61 8.58
C VAL A 143 14.85 -13.05 7.60
N LEU A 144 15.77 -13.89 7.15
CA LEU A 144 16.89 -13.50 6.29
C LEU A 144 16.77 -14.18 4.92
N ASP A 145 16.60 -13.37 3.87
CA ASP A 145 16.57 -13.83 2.48
C ASP A 145 18.00 -13.79 1.92
N GLU A 146 18.78 -14.82 2.29
CA GLU A 146 20.22 -14.87 2.00
C GLU A 146 20.52 -15.11 0.52
N ASP A 147 19.63 -15.79 -0.20
CA ASP A 147 19.78 -16.13 -1.61
C ASP A 147 18.97 -15.19 -2.54
N GLY A 148 18.10 -14.32 -1.98
CA GLY A 148 17.22 -13.42 -2.73
C GLY A 148 16.04 -14.14 -3.41
N ASP A 149 15.82 -15.41 -3.08
CA ASP A 149 14.80 -16.24 -3.71
C ASP A 149 13.38 -15.75 -3.38
N VAL A 150 13.16 -15.26 -2.15
CA VAL A 150 11.87 -14.69 -1.73
C VAL A 150 11.68 -13.32 -2.36
N THR A 151 12.67 -12.43 -2.22
CA THR A 151 12.64 -11.09 -2.80
C THR A 151 12.33 -11.10 -4.31
N SER A 152 12.87 -12.08 -5.04
CA SER A 152 12.64 -12.22 -6.49
C SER A 152 11.20 -12.56 -6.89
N GLN A 153 10.38 -13.08 -5.95
CA GLN A 153 8.99 -13.44 -6.18
C GLN A 153 8.03 -12.27 -5.94
N PHE A 154 8.52 -11.19 -5.34
CA PHE A 154 7.76 -9.98 -5.06
C PHE A 154 8.28 -8.81 -5.90
N THR A 155 7.40 -7.82 -6.16
CA THR A 155 7.83 -6.58 -6.80
C THR A 155 8.34 -5.61 -5.74
N ILE A 156 9.66 -5.40 -5.67
CA ILE A 156 10.32 -4.52 -4.69
C ILE A 156 10.99 -3.36 -5.43
N PRO A 157 10.30 -2.23 -5.63
CA PRO A 157 10.86 -1.08 -6.35
C PRO A 157 11.91 -0.32 -5.55
N GLY A 158 12.01 -0.57 -4.26
CA GLY A 158 12.96 0.03 -3.32
C GLY A 158 12.62 -0.35 -1.88
N TYR A 159 13.41 0.13 -0.93
CA TYR A 159 13.20 -0.11 0.49
C TYR A 159 12.74 1.16 1.23
N PRO A 160 11.81 1.01 2.20
CA PRO A 160 11.05 -0.21 2.49
C PRO A 160 9.95 -0.49 1.46
N THR A 161 9.53 -1.75 1.36
CA THR A 161 8.29 -2.13 0.66
C THR A 161 7.53 -3.10 1.55
N THR A 162 6.26 -2.79 1.84
CA THR A 162 5.39 -3.62 2.68
C THR A 162 4.24 -4.17 1.86
N TYR A 163 4.08 -5.50 1.86
CA TYR A 163 2.91 -6.19 1.33
C TYR A 163 1.89 -6.41 2.44
N PHE A 164 0.63 -6.11 2.15
CA PHE A 164 -0.51 -6.42 3.02
C PHE A 164 -1.16 -7.70 2.54
N ILE A 165 -1.17 -8.70 3.40
CA ILE A 165 -1.63 -10.05 3.09
C ILE A 165 -2.80 -10.36 4.01
N ASP A 166 -3.91 -10.79 3.43
CA ASP A 166 -5.12 -11.14 4.16
C ASP A 166 -4.96 -12.48 4.89
N ARG A 167 -5.92 -12.79 5.75
CA ARG A 167 -5.97 -13.98 6.61
C ARG A 167 -5.93 -15.29 5.83
N ASP A 168 -6.42 -15.30 4.61
CA ASP A 168 -6.38 -16.46 3.70
C ASP A 168 -5.06 -16.58 2.92
N GLY A 169 -4.20 -15.56 3.01
CA GLY A 169 -2.92 -15.46 2.32
C GLY A 169 -2.97 -14.75 0.98
N SER A 170 -4.08 -14.14 0.62
CA SER A 170 -4.16 -13.31 -0.59
C SER A 170 -3.49 -11.96 -0.38
N ILE A 171 -2.85 -11.44 -1.43
CA ILE A 171 -2.29 -10.10 -1.43
C ILE A 171 -3.43 -9.09 -1.59
N ILE A 172 -3.58 -8.20 -0.61
CA ILE A 172 -4.54 -7.10 -0.65
C ILE A 172 -3.97 -5.94 -1.47
N ALA A 173 -2.76 -5.52 -1.12
CA ALA A 173 -2.03 -4.42 -1.73
C ALA A 173 -0.54 -4.49 -1.36
N TYR A 174 0.27 -3.58 -1.91
CA TYR A 174 1.61 -3.30 -1.38
C TYR A 174 1.85 -1.79 -1.35
N TYR A 175 2.69 -1.38 -0.45
CA TYR A 175 3.08 0.03 -0.27
C TYR A 175 4.60 0.17 -0.33
N PRO A 176 5.16 0.88 -1.33
CA PRO A 176 6.57 1.18 -1.41
C PRO A 176 6.85 2.52 -0.70
N GLY A 177 7.57 2.49 0.40
CA GLY A 177 7.95 3.67 1.17
C GLY A 177 7.63 3.55 2.65
N LEU A 178 8.03 4.57 3.40
CA LEU A 178 7.87 4.66 4.84
C LEU A 178 6.40 4.73 5.24
N MET A 179 5.99 3.88 6.17
CA MET A 179 4.66 3.91 6.78
C MET A 179 4.70 4.64 8.12
N SER A 180 3.75 5.56 8.33
CA SER A 180 3.54 6.19 9.64
C SER A 180 2.53 5.39 10.47
N THR A 181 2.51 5.62 11.78
CA THR A 181 1.52 5.02 12.69
C THR A 181 0.09 5.20 12.18
N GLU A 182 -0.26 6.41 11.68
CA GLU A 182 -1.61 6.70 11.19
C GLU A 182 -1.96 5.84 9.96
N LEU A 183 -1.01 5.68 9.02
CA LEU A 183 -1.23 4.84 7.83
C LEU A 183 -1.35 3.36 8.20
N ILE A 184 -0.55 2.89 9.15
CA ILE A 184 -0.62 1.52 9.68
C ILE A 184 -2.01 1.26 10.28
N ASP A 185 -2.48 2.17 11.13
CA ASP A 185 -3.79 2.09 11.76
C ASP A 185 -4.92 2.10 10.72
N GLU A 186 -4.86 2.98 9.71
CA GLU A 186 -5.85 3.08 8.63
C GLU A 186 -5.95 1.76 7.85
N VAL A 187 -4.82 1.18 7.45
CA VAL A 187 -4.78 -0.10 6.73
C VAL A 187 -5.39 -1.22 7.57
N ILE A 188 -5.03 -1.31 8.86
CA ILE A 188 -5.55 -2.38 9.72
C ILE A 188 -7.06 -2.23 9.93
N GLU A 189 -7.56 -1.01 10.15
CA GLU A 189 -9.00 -0.79 10.34
C GLU A 189 -9.81 -1.08 9.07
N GLU A 190 -9.24 -0.90 7.88
CA GLU A 190 -9.89 -1.25 6.60
C GLU A 190 -10.06 -2.77 6.44
N PHE A 191 -9.13 -3.57 6.97
CA PHE A 191 -9.11 -5.03 6.78
C PHE A 191 -9.57 -5.84 8.02
N LYS A 192 -10.05 -5.17 9.07
CA LYS A 192 -10.72 -5.83 10.20
C LYS A 192 -12.15 -6.22 9.85
#